data_ac8f6e007c325421ea8c6134d8bcffc6
#
_entry.id   ac8f6e007c325421ea8c6134d8bcffc6
#
_cell.length_a   1.000
_cell.length_b   1.000
_cell.length_c   1.000
_cell.angle_alpha   90.00
_cell.angle_beta   90.00
_cell.angle_gamma   90.00
#
_symmetry.space_group_name_H-M   'P 1'
#
loop_
_entity.id
_entity.type
_entity.pdbx_description
1 polymer ?
#
loop_
_entity_poly.entity_id
_entity_poly.type
_entity_poly.pdbx_seq_one_letter_code
_entity_poly.pdbx_strand_id
1 'polypeptide(L)'
;YVDLFAGNLRGIIDSIPYFKELGLTYLHLMPLFKCPDGKSDGGYAVSSYREVNPALGTIDDLRAVAQALREAGMTMVVDFIFNHTSNEHEWAKACVAGDPMFDNFYYIFPDRGMPDQYDRTVREIFPDQHPGAFSQLPDGRWVWTTFNSFQWDLNYSNPWVFRAMAGEMMFIANLGVDILRMDAVAFIWKQLGTDCENLPQAHALIRAFNAVMRIAAPSVLFKSEAIVHPDKVVQYIAPNECQLSYNPLQMALLWNTLATREVNLLQQALTFRHNLPEHTAWVNYVRCHDDIGWTFADEDAAYFGINGFFHRQFLNRFYVNRYEGSFARGVPFQDNPNTGDCRISGMCASLVGLEQGDPYAVARILLLHSVILSSGGLPLFYLGDEVGTLNDFGYQSDPNKQDDSRWVHRPPRDAARYAQRTDLSTSAGQIYQGLRHLIELRKNTDALSGARLTIFDCKNPHVLGYLRNDAVLVLANFSEADQTVLAHVLSAMPTQARDLISGEHYALDADLCLKPYQVLWLQIKA
;
A
#
# COMPACT_ATOMS: atom_id res chain seq x y z
N TYR A 1 -4.64 7.41 9.00
CA TYR A 1 -5.02 8.81 9.22
C TYR A 1 -5.14 9.07 10.71
N VAL A 2 -4.43 10.12 11.19
CA VAL A 2 -4.36 10.45 12.63
C VAL A 2 -5.72 10.89 13.17
N ASP A 3 -6.41 11.74 12.45
CA ASP A 3 -7.75 12.24 12.80
C ASP A 3 -8.79 11.12 12.88
N LEU A 4 -8.77 10.20 11.93
CA LEU A 4 -9.73 9.09 11.86
C LEU A 4 -9.51 8.06 12.98
N PHE A 5 -8.25 7.81 13.35
CA PHE A 5 -7.91 6.80 14.35
C PHE A 5 -7.88 7.33 15.79
N ALA A 6 -7.23 8.47 16.00
CA ALA A 6 -6.90 8.98 17.33
C ALA A 6 -7.33 10.44 17.56
N GLY A 7 -7.99 11.07 16.58
CA GLY A 7 -8.44 12.45 16.63
C GLY A 7 -7.33 13.47 16.37
N ASN A 8 -6.15 13.30 16.98
CA ASN A 8 -5.00 14.19 16.80
C ASN A 8 -3.68 13.49 17.18
N LEU A 9 -2.55 14.20 17.05
CA LEU A 9 -1.21 13.67 17.36
C LEU A 9 -1.05 13.21 18.81
N ARG A 10 -1.66 13.90 19.77
CA ARG A 10 -1.61 13.47 21.19
C ARG A 10 -2.34 12.17 21.40
N GLY A 11 -3.49 11.97 20.73
CA GLY A 11 -4.22 10.70 20.75
C GLY A 11 -3.42 9.52 20.20
N ILE A 12 -2.43 9.76 19.32
CA ILE A 12 -1.46 8.73 18.90
C ILE A 12 -0.60 8.29 20.07
N ILE A 13 -0.10 9.23 20.89
CA ILE A 13 0.68 8.91 22.10
C ILE A 13 -0.16 8.07 23.07
N ASP A 14 -1.41 8.47 23.29
CA ASP A 14 -2.35 7.74 24.15
C ASP A 14 -2.67 6.33 23.61
N SER A 15 -2.50 6.11 22.32
CA SER A 15 -2.75 4.83 21.65
C SER A 15 -1.54 3.88 21.65
N ILE A 16 -0.36 4.30 22.11
CA ILE A 16 0.86 3.46 22.15
C ILE A 16 0.65 2.14 22.91
N PRO A 17 -0.05 2.08 24.04
CA PRO A 17 -0.35 0.80 24.71
C PRO A 17 -1.09 -0.19 23.80
N TYR A 18 -2.06 0.30 23.01
CA TYR A 18 -2.77 -0.52 22.02
C TYR A 18 -1.84 -1.03 20.91
N PHE A 19 -0.97 -0.17 20.39
CA PHE A 19 0.01 -0.56 19.36
C PHE A 19 0.96 -1.64 19.87
N LYS A 20 1.40 -1.54 21.13
CA LYS A 20 2.20 -2.57 21.80
C LYS A 20 1.43 -3.87 22.00
N GLU A 21 0.15 -3.80 22.40
CA GLU A 21 -0.73 -4.96 22.57
C GLU A 21 -0.87 -5.73 21.25
N LEU A 22 -1.06 -5.02 20.13
CA LEU A 22 -1.13 -5.64 18.80
C LEU A 22 0.23 -6.15 18.31
N GLY A 23 1.33 -5.68 18.87
CA GLY A 23 2.69 -6.09 18.53
C GLY A 23 3.33 -5.27 17.40
N LEU A 24 2.86 -4.05 17.14
CA LEU A 24 3.43 -3.17 16.11
C LEU A 24 4.84 -2.74 16.46
N THR A 25 5.70 -2.63 15.44
CA THR A 25 7.09 -2.18 15.54
C THR A 25 7.37 -0.92 14.74
N TYR A 26 6.47 -0.54 13.83
CA TYR A 26 6.52 0.77 13.19
C TYR A 26 5.11 1.29 12.90
N LEU A 27 4.95 2.60 12.86
CA LEU A 27 3.69 3.28 12.63
C LEU A 27 3.85 4.26 11.46
N HIS A 28 3.03 4.07 10.41
CA HIS A 28 2.93 5.00 9.29
C HIS A 28 1.78 5.98 9.55
N LEU A 29 2.12 7.23 9.72
CA LEU A 29 1.18 8.34 9.84
C LEU A 29 0.93 8.92 8.44
N MET A 30 -0.33 8.86 7.98
CA MET A 30 -0.76 9.44 6.71
C MET A 30 -0.56 10.97 6.73
N PRO A 31 -0.67 11.69 5.59
CA PRO A 31 -0.19 13.07 5.49
C PRO A 31 -0.57 13.94 6.68
N LEU A 32 0.43 14.59 7.29
CA LEU A 32 0.32 15.35 8.53
C LEU A 32 0.43 16.85 8.35
N PHE A 33 1.05 17.25 7.22
CA PHE A 33 1.40 18.65 7.01
C PHE A 33 0.20 19.47 6.59
N LYS A 34 0.35 20.78 6.73
CA LYS A 34 -0.70 21.74 6.39
C LYS A 34 -1.15 21.56 4.93
N CYS A 35 -2.43 21.48 4.74
CA CYS A 35 -3.09 21.36 3.45
C CYS A 35 -4.29 22.34 3.40
N PRO A 36 -4.88 22.57 2.22
CA PRO A 36 -6.09 23.38 2.11
C PRO A 36 -7.25 22.83 2.94
N ASP A 37 -8.08 23.72 3.45
CA ASP A 37 -9.36 23.36 4.02
C ASP A 37 -10.27 22.77 2.92
N GLY A 38 -10.99 21.69 3.21
CA GLY A 38 -11.87 21.02 2.27
C GLY A 38 -11.15 20.01 1.37
N LYS A 39 -11.14 20.23 0.05
CA LYS A 39 -10.51 19.30 -0.91
C LYS A 39 -8.99 19.35 -0.83
N SER A 40 -8.38 18.32 -0.28
CA SER A 40 -6.92 18.20 -0.09
C SER A 40 -6.35 16.83 -0.48
N ASP A 41 -7.19 15.95 -1.05
CA ASP A 41 -6.83 14.55 -1.33
C ASP A 41 -6.33 13.82 -0.07
N GLY A 42 -7.02 13.98 1.06
CA GLY A 42 -6.61 13.38 2.33
C GLY A 42 -5.29 13.93 2.89
N GLY A 43 -4.94 15.18 2.56
CA GLY A 43 -3.72 15.85 2.99
C GLY A 43 -2.55 15.75 1.99
N TYR A 44 -2.73 15.07 0.85
CA TYR A 44 -1.68 14.96 -0.18
C TYR A 44 -1.47 16.26 -0.98
N ALA A 45 -2.32 17.28 -0.84
CA ALA A 45 -2.09 18.62 -1.37
C ALA A 45 -1.41 19.50 -0.30
N VAL A 46 -0.09 19.39 -0.15
CA VAL A 46 0.66 20.08 0.92
C VAL A 46 0.77 21.57 0.61
N SER A 47 0.31 22.44 1.53
CA SER A 47 0.48 23.90 1.45
C SER A 47 1.65 24.43 2.30
N SER A 48 2.14 23.65 3.26
CA SER A 48 3.39 23.93 4.00
C SER A 48 3.94 22.65 4.60
N TYR A 49 5.24 22.35 4.36
CA TYR A 49 5.95 21.25 5.01
C TYR A 49 6.47 21.63 6.42
N ARG A 50 6.39 22.91 6.79
CA ARG A 50 6.89 23.47 8.03
C ARG A 50 5.84 23.61 9.11
N GLU A 51 4.58 23.32 8.76
CA GLU A 51 3.44 23.39 9.65
C GLU A 51 2.70 22.04 9.59
N VAL A 52 2.26 21.55 10.75
CA VAL A 52 1.31 20.43 10.82
C VAL A 52 -0.08 20.97 10.52
N ASN A 53 -0.96 20.13 9.95
CA ASN A 53 -2.37 20.46 9.82
C ASN A 53 -2.94 20.87 11.20
N PRO A 54 -3.50 22.08 11.35
CA PRO A 54 -3.96 22.58 12.65
C PRO A 54 -4.98 21.67 13.35
N ALA A 55 -5.75 20.89 12.60
CA ALA A 55 -6.68 19.90 13.17
C ALA A 55 -5.97 18.72 13.86
N LEU A 56 -4.72 18.43 13.48
CA LEU A 56 -3.93 17.32 14.02
C LEU A 56 -3.04 17.74 15.19
N GLY A 57 -2.62 19.01 15.24
CA GLY A 57 -1.73 19.54 16.27
C GLY A 57 -0.65 20.46 15.72
N THR A 58 0.50 20.47 16.37
CA THR A 58 1.65 21.34 16.06
C THR A 58 2.89 20.53 15.70
N ILE A 59 3.94 21.22 15.22
CA ILE A 59 5.26 20.61 15.00
C ILE A 59 5.84 20.04 16.30
N ASP A 60 5.60 20.67 17.44
CA ASP A 60 6.08 20.17 18.73
C ASP A 60 5.30 18.93 19.19
N ASP A 61 4.00 18.83 18.87
CA ASP A 61 3.24 17.60 19.07
C ASP A 61 3.79 16.46 18.19
N LEU A 62 4.17 16.73 16.95
CA LEU A 62 4.77 15.72 16.07
C LEU A 62 6.15 15.26 16.59
N ARG A 63 6.98 16.16 17.12
CA ARG A 63 8.24 15.79 17.82
C ARG A 63 7.98 14.92 19.04
N ALA A 64 6.94 15.25 19.81
CA ALA A 64 6.56 14.45 20.98
C ALA A 64 6.10 13.04 20.58
N VAL A 65 5.33 12.90 19.48
CA VAL A 65 4.96 11.59 18.92
C VAL A 65 6.20 10.80 18.50
N ALA A 66 7.14 11.42 17.77
CA ALA A 66 8.38 10.77 17.34
C ALA A 66 9.19 10.25 18.54
N GLN A 67 9.32 11.06 19.58
CA GLN A 67 10.00 10.66 20.81
C GLN A 67 9.28 9.52 21.52
N ALA A 68 7.96 9.63 21.71
CA ALA A 68 7.17 8.61 22.41
C ALA A 68 7.18 7.26 21.67
N LEU A 69 7.10 7.26 20.35
CA LEU A 69 7.22 6.04 19.53
C LEU A 69 8.61 5.42 19.68
N ARG A 70 9.67 6.22 19.64
CA ARG A 70 11.05 5.75 19.82
C ARG A 70 11.28 5.13 21.21
N GLU A 71 10.79 5.77 22.27
CA GLU A 71 10.82 5.23 23.64
C GLU A 71 10.00 3.93 23.77
N ALA A 72 8.97 3.79 22.94
CA ALA A 72 8.17 2.57 22.84
C ALA A 72 8.81 1.47 21.99
N GLY A 73 9.97 1.72 21.36
CA GLY A 73 10.64 0.80 20.43
C GLY A 73 9.95 0.72 19.06
N MET A 74 9.25 1.78 18.64
CA MET A 74 8.54 1.86 17.37
C MET A 74 9.18 2.88 16.44
N THR A 75 9.25 2.54 15.16
CA THR A 75 9.72 3.39 14.07
C THR A 75 8.58 4.29 13.57
N MET A 76 8.86 5.55 13.29
CA MET A 76 7.90 6.48 12.70
C MET A 76 8.10 6.64 11.20
N VAL A 77 7.03 6.43 10.43
CA VAL A 77 6.99 6.65 8.97
C VAL A 77 6.05 7.81 8.68
N VAL A 78 6.46 8.73 7.80
CA VAL A 78 5.60 9.80 7.30
C VAL A 78 5.69 9.92 5.79
N ASP A 79 4.65 10.47 5.18
CA ASP A 79 4.64 10.78 3.75
C ASP A 79 5.52 11.99 3.44
N PHE A 80 6.32 11.85 2.39
CA PHE A 80 7.03 12.93 1.74
C PHE A 80 6.49 13.10 0.33
N ILE A 81 5.54 14.03 0.20
CA ILE A 81 4.92 14.38 -1.07
C ILE A 81 5.87 15.32 -1.78
N PHE A 82 6.49 14.89 -2.87
CA PHE A 82 7.53 15.68 -3.54
C PHE A 82 7.37 15.77 -5.06
N ASN A 83 6.36 15.10 -5.64
CA ASN A 83 5.98 15.29 -7.03
C ASN A 83 5.26 16.63 -7.24
N HIS A 84 4.45 17.05 -6.27
CA HIS A 84 3.56 18.21 -6.36
C HIS A 84 3.40 18.90 -5.01
N THR A 85 2.87 20.11 -5.03
CA THR A 85 2.36 20.81 -3.85
C THR A 85 0.91 21.24 -4.10
N SER A 86 0.25 21.73 -3.05
CA SER A 86 -1.00 22.46 -3.22
C SER A 86 -0.79 23.75 -4.02
N ASN A 87 -1.82 24.17 -4.76
CA ASN A 87 -1.91 25.51 -5.34
C ASN A 87 -1.91 26.63 -4.28
N GLU A 88 -2.15 26.29 -3.00
CA GLU A 88 -2.05 27.22 -1.87
C GLU A 88 -0.65 27.31 -1.25
N HIS A 89 0.31 26.52 -1.71
CA HIS A 89 1.69 26.58 -1.26
C HIS A 89 2.30 27.95 -1.57
N GLU A 90 3.13 28.47 -0.67
CA GLU A 90 3.78 29.78 -0.86
C GLU A 90 4.55 29.87 -2.19
N TRP A 91 5.20 28.78 -2.62
CA TRP A 91 5.93 28.72 -3.89
C TRP A 91 4.97 28.85 -5.10
N ALA A 92 3.79 28.22 -5.03
CA ALA A 92 2.80 28.29 -6.09
C ALA A 92 2.25 29.71 -6.23
N LYS A 93 1.91 30.34 -5.11
CA LYS A 93 1.43 31.73 -5.07
C LYS A 93 2.49 32.72 -5.59
N ALA A 94 3.75 32.55 -5.17
CA ALA A 94 4.86 33.40 -5.61
C ALA A 94 5.17 33.22 -7.11
N CYS A 95 5.14 31.98 -7.62
CA CYS A 95 5.32 31.66 -9.04
C CYS A 95 4.24 32.34 -9.92
N VAL A 96 2.97 32.26 -9.52
CA VAL A 96 1.87 32.92 -10.24
C VAL A 96 2.00 34.44 -10.19
N ALA A 97 2.44 35.00 -9.07
CA ALA A 97 2.69 36.43 -8.89
C ALA A 97 3.90 36.98 -9.69
N GLY A 98 4.69 36.06 -10.29
CA GLY A 98 5.86 36.46 -11.08
C GLY A 98 7.11 36.78 -10.25
N ASP A 99 7.22 36.21 -9.03
CA ASP A 99 8.43 36.35 -8.22
C ASP A 99 9.60 35.60 -8.91
N PRO A 100 10.70 36.30 -9.26
CA PRO A 100 11.83 35.70 -9.96
C PRO A 100 12.50 34.55 -9.21
N MET A 101 12.37 34.49 -7.88
CA MET A 101 12.94 33.42 -7.06
C MET A 101 12.23 32.09 -7.32
N PHE A 102 10.95 32.11 -7.64
CA PHE A 102 10.09 30.95 -7.87
C PHE A 102 9.72 30.76 -9.35
N ASP A 103 10.36 31.48 -10.24
CA ASP A 103 10.15 31.30 -11.68
C ASP A 103 10.49 29.85 -12.07
N ASN A 104 9.59 29.25 -12.88
CA ASN A 104 9.71 27.83 -13.32
C ASN A 104 9.78 26.79 -12.17
N PHE A 105 9.25 27.08 -10.98
CA PHE A 105 9.08 26.07 -9.94
C PHE A 105 8.02 25.03 -10.31
N TYR A 106 7.05 25.42 -11.12
CA TYR A 106 5.99 24.57 -11.66
C TYR A 106 5.99 24.59 -13.17
N TYR A 107 5.40 23.55 -13.79
CA TYR A 107 5.18 23.53 -15.22
C TYR A 107 3.96 24.39 -15.56
N ILE A 108 4.17 25.68 -15.86
CA ILE A 108 3.12 26.63 -16.28
C ILE A 108 3.35 27.01 -17.74
N PHE A 109 2.29 26.90 -18.54
CA PHE A 109 2.30 27.15 -19.99
C PHE A 109 1.38 28.35 -20.33
N PRO A 110 1.77 29.18 -21.30
CA PRO A 110 0.97 30.35 -21.67
C PRO A 110 -0.37 29.98 -22.30
N ASP A 111 -0.47 28.84 -22.95
CA ASP A 111 -1.63 28.32 -23.66
C ASP A 111 -1.65 26.79 -23.72
N ARG A 112 -2.61 26.20 -24.48
CA ARG A 112 -2.74 24.74 -24.67
C ARG A 112 -1.74 24.12 -25.63
N GLY A 113 -0.91 24.89 -26.30
CA GLY A 113 -0.03 24.40 -27.36
C GLY A 113 0.92 23.29 -26.90
N MET A 114 1.59 23.45 -25.76
CA MET A 114 2.44 22.41 -25.16
C MET A 114 1.62 21.37 -24.38
N PRO A 115 0.64 21.72 -23.53
CA PRO A 115 -0.24 20.75 -22.89
C PRO A 115 -0.85 19.73 -23.85
N ASP A 116 -1.40 20.19 -25.00
CA ASP A 116 -1.99 19.29 -26.01
C ASP A 116 -0.98 18.33 -26.66
N GLN A 117 0.31 18.65 -26.65
CA GLN A 117 1.36 17.73 -27.11
C GLN A 117 1.65 16.66 -26.07
N TYR A 118 1.67 17.02 -24.78
CA TYR A 118 1.84 16.06 -23.68
C TYR A 118 0.63 15.14 -23.53
N ASP A 119 -0.59 15.64 -23.64
CA ASP A 119 -1.83 14.85 -23.52
C ASP A 119 -1.93 13.70 -24.53
N ARG A 120 -1.11 13.69 -25.58
CA ARG A 120 -1.06 12.60 -26.55
C ARG A 120 -0.39 11.33 -26.00
N THR A 121 0.44 11.45 -24.97
CA THR A 121 1.26 10.36 -24.44
C THR A 121 1.12 10.17 -22.94
N VAL A 122 0.67 11.20 -22.21
CA VAL A 122 0.51 11.14 -20.76
C VAL A 122 -0.81 10.48 -20.41
N ARG A 123 -0.78 9.59 -19.43
CA ARG A 123 -1.95 8.89 -18.93
C ARG A 123 -2.74 9.76 -17.94
N GLU A 124 -4.05 9.74 -18.04
CA GLU A 124 -4.95 10.30 -17.02
C GLU A 124 -4.94 9.39 -15.78
N ILE A 125 -4.70 9.98 -14.60
CA ILE A 125 -4.62 9.22 -13.35
C ILE A 125 -5.99 9.18 -12.64
N PHE A 126 -6.70 10.30 -12.63
CA PHE A 126 -8.03 10.41 -12.02
C PHE A 126 -9.08 10.93 -13.04
N PRO A 127 -9.38 10.15 -14.09
CA PRO A 127 -10.27 10.59 -15.16
C PRO A 127 -11.67 11.01 -14.71
N ASP A 128 -12.20 10.43 -13.61
CA ASP A 128 -13.52 10.77 -13.09
C ASP A 128 -13.52 12.10 -12.32
N GLN A 129 -12.42 12.42 -11.65
CA GLN A 129 -12.32 13.61 -10.79
C GLN A 129 -11.64 14.78 -11.50
N HIS A 130 -10.64 14.49 -12.32
CA HIS A 130 -9.80 15.45 -13.02
C HIS A 130 -9.39 14.90 -14.39
N PRO A 131 -10.23 15.06 -15.43
CA PRO A 131 -9.88 14.68 -16.79
C PRO A 131 -8.69 15.47 -17.32
N GLY A 132 -7.74 14.77 -17.96
CA GLY A 132 -6.49 15.34 -18.44
C GLY A 132 -5.42 15.47 -17.35
N ALA A 133 -4.30 16.10 -17.73
CA ALA A 133 -3.17 16.33 -16.83
C ALA A 133 -2.85 17.84 -16.66
N PHE A 134 -3.77 18.73 -17.02
CA PHE A 134 -3.56 20.18 -16.98
C PHE A 134 -4.81 20.92 -16.52
N SER A 135 -4.60 21.96 -15.71
CA SER A 135 -5.66 22.85 -15.22
C SER A 135 -5.44 24.28 -15.72
N GLN A 136 -6.52 24.97 -16.08
CA GLN A 136 -6.44 26.38 -16.48
C GLN A 136 -6.41 27.29 -15.25
N LEU A 137 -5.47 28.24 -15.24
CA LEU A 137 -5.38 29.29 -14.24
C LEU A 137 -6.37 30.44 -14.57
N PRO A 138 -6.74 31.25 -13.57
CA PRO A 138 -7.67 32.38 -13.79
C PRO A 138 -7.18 33.42 -14.82
N ASP A 139 -5.88 33.54 -15.04
CA ASP A 139 -5.26 34.41 -16.01
C ASP A 139 -5.15 33.83 -17.43
N GLY A 140 -5.66 32.62 -17.65
CA GLY A 140 -5.69 31.92 -18.93
C GLY A 140 -4.51 30.99 -19.18
N ARG A 141 -3.43 31.05 -18.38
CA ARG A 141 -2.32 30.11 -18.44
C ARG A 141 -2.77 28.69 -18.01
N TRP A 142 -1.94 27.69 -18.26
CA TRP A 142 -2.19 26.30 -17.92
C TRP A 142 -1.08 25.76 -17.03
N VAL A 143 -1.45 25.03 -15.98
CA VAL A 143 -0.48 24.40 -15.07
C VAL A 143 -0.61 22.88 -15.14
N TRP A 144 0.51 22.18 -14.98
CA TRP A 144 0.52 20.71 -14.90
C TRP A 144 -0.07 20.23 -13.59
N THR A 145 -1.03 19.31 -13.67
CA THR A 145 -1.78 18.76 -12.54
C THR A 145 -2.01 17.26 -12.77
N THR A 146 -1.01 16.42 -12.47
CA THR A 146 -1.08 14.99 -12.73
C THR A 146 -2.26 14.31 -12.01
N PHE A 147 -2.60 14.75 -10.79
CA PHE A 147 -3.62 14.11 -9.95
C PHE A 147 -4.91 14.95 -9.90
N ASN A 148 -4.95 15.99 -9.09
CA ASN A 148 -6.10 16.87 -8.95
C ASN A 148 -5.75 18.30 -9.34
N SER A 149 -6.74 19.10 -9.74
CA SER A 149 -6.56 20.49 -10.20
C SER A 149 -5.88 21.41 -9.17
N PHE A 150 -5.93 21.05 -7.90
CA PHE A 150 -5.30 21.76 -6.79
C PHE A 150 -3.92 21.20 -6.38
N GLN A 151 -3.41 20.18 -7.08
CA GLN A 151 -2.08 19.55 -6.88
C GLN A 151 -1.20 19.89 -8.08
N TRP A 152 -0.29 20.85 -7.93
CA TRP A 152 0.53 21.38 -9.02
C TRP A 152 1.88 20.70 -9.06
N ASP A 153 2.24 20.14 -10.22
CA ASP A 153 3.47 19.37 -10.38
C ASP A 153 4.71 20.27 -10.37
N LEU A 154 5.68 19.89 -9.55
CA LEU A 154 6.97 20.56 -9.38
C LEU A 154 7.88 20.33 -10.58
N ASN A 155 8.56 21.37 -11.04
CA ASN A 155 9.46 21.33 -12.19
C ASN A 155 10.89 21.02 -11.78
N TYR A 156 11.25 19.75 -11.67
CA TYR A 156 12.61 19.30 -11.33
C TYR A 156 13.67 19.54 -12.43
N SER A 157 13.30 20.02 -13.61
CA SER A 157 14.29 20.53 -14.56
C SER A 157 14.95 21.83 -14.05
N ASN A 158 14.31 22.50 -13.10
CA ASN A 158 14.87 23.62 -12.33
C ASN A 158 15.59 23.09 -11.07
N PRO A 159 16.92 23.21 -10.96
CA PRO A 159 17.67 22.68 -9.80
C PRO A 159 17.32 23.37 -8.48
N TRP A 160 16.72 24.54 -8.51
CA TRP A 160 16.26 25.23 -7.28
C TRP A 160 15.08 24.50 -6.63
N VAL A 161 14.25 23.81 -7.42
CA VAL A 161 13.17 22.95 -6.92
C VAL A 161 13.75 21.78 -6.12
N PHE A 162 14.76 21.09 -6.68
CA PHE A 162 15.47 20.02 -5.94
C PHE A 162 16.04 20.54 -4.63
N ARG A 163 16.74 21.70 -4.66
CA ARG A 163 17.32 22.31 -3.46
C ARG A 163 16.26 22.63 -2.40
N ALA A 164 15.15 23.22 -2.82
CA ALA A 164 14.06 23.58 -1.91
C ALA A 164 13.45 22.33 -1.27
N MET A 165 13.10 21.33 -2.07
CA MET A 165 12.53 20.07 -1.59
C MET A 165 13.51 19.27 -0.73
N ALA A 166 14.82 19.27 -1.04
CA ALA A 166 15.83 18.67 -0.16
C ALA A 166 15.87 19.37 1.22
N GLY A 167 15.68 20.69 1.25
CA GLY A 167 15.53 21.45 2.50
C GLY A 167 14.32 21.01 3.32
N GLU A 168 13.17 20.81 2.69
CA GLU A 168 11.96 20.30 3.36
C GLU A 168 12.14 18.86 3.85
N MET A 169 12.78 18.01 3.05
CA MET A 169 13.10 16.63 3.43
C MET A 169 13.98 16.56 4.68
N MET A 170 15.05 17.40 4.73
CA MET A 170 15.93 17.46 5.89
C MET A 170 15.20 18.03 7.13
N PHE A 171 14.30 18.99 6.95
CA PHE A 171 13.47 19.51 8.03
C PHE A 171 12.59 18.40 8.63
N ILE A 172 11.90 17.62 7.79
CA ILE A 172 11.06 16.51 8.23
C ILE A 172 11.89 15.44 8.94
N ALA A 173 13.05 15.06 8.41
CA ALA A 173 13.96 14.12 9.05
C ALA A 173 14.39 14.60 10.46
N ASN A 174 14.63 15.91 10.61
CA ASN A 174 15.01 16.51 11.90
C ASN A 174 13.88 16.56 12.94
N LEU A 175 12.65 16.24 12.55
CA LEU A 175 11.54 16.04 13.49
C LEU A 175 11.58 14.68 14.20
N GLY A 176 12.50 13.79 13.81
CA GLY A 176 12.65 12.45 14.38
C GLY A 176 11.98 11.35 13.57
N VAL A 177 11.73 11.60 12.29
CA VAL A 177 11.20 10.61 11.34
C VAL A 177 12.27 9.59 10.98
N ASP A 178 11.93 8.32 10.95
CA ASP A 178 12.84 7.22 10.64
C ASP A 178 12.72 6.75 9.19
N ILE A 179 11.51 6.83 8.60
CA ILE A 179 11.26 6.42 7.21
C ILE A 179 10.41 7.48 6.51
N LEU A 180 10.85 7.90 5.33
CA LEU A 180 10.07 8.76 4.43
C LEU A 180 9.40 7.89 3.36
N ARG A 181 8.05 7.93 3.29
CA ARG A 181 7.33 7.36 2.17
C ARG A 181 7.36 8.36 1.02
N MET A 182 8.13 8.03 0.00
CA MET A 182 8.32 8.84 -1.21
C MET A 182 7.10 8.67 -2.10
N ASP A 183 6.23 9.67 -2.09
CA ASP A 183 4.96 9.67 -2.80
C ASP A 183 5.14 9.85 -4.31
N ALA A 184 4.38 9.09 -5.11
CA ALA A 184 4.25 9.28 -6.56
C ALA A 184 5.60 9.33 -7.31
N VAL A 185 6.58 8.50 -6.91
CA VAL A 185 7.96 8.53 -7.45
C VAL A 185 8.05 8.41 -8.96
N ALA A 186 7.08 7.77 -9.60
CA ALA A 186 7.08 7.53 -11.04
C ALA A 186 6.92 8.80 -11.86
N PHE A 187 6.31 9.85 -11.31
CA PHE A 187 5.84 11.02 -12.05
C PHE A 187 6.72 12.25 -11.94
N ILE A 188 7.79 12.24 -11.15
CA ILE A 188 8.56 13.45 -10.77
C ILE A 188 9.36 14.10 -11.90
N TRP A 189 9.46 13.47 -13.09
CA TRP A 189 10.14 14.04 -14.26
C TRP A 189 9.23 14.07 -15.48
N LYS A 190 9.25 15.20 -16.20
CA LYS A 190 8.45 15.39 -17.41
C LYS A 190 9.33 15.53 -18.64
N GLN A 191 9.00 14.79 -19.71
CA GLN A 191 9.72 14.83 -20.99
C GLN A 191 8.73 14.66 -22.14
N LEU A 192 8.70 15.64 -23.04
CA LEU A 192 7.81 15.59 -24.20
C LEU A 192 8.10 14.34 -25.08
N GLY A 193 7.02 13.71 -25.54
CA GLY A 193 7.08 12.52 -26.37
C GLY A 193 7.25 11.21 -25.59
N THR A 194 7.19 11.27 -24.24
CA THR A 194 7.12 10.12 -23.37
C THR A 194 5.80 10.12 -22.59
N ASP A 195 5.53 9.03 -21.85
CA ASP A 195 4.41 8.95 -20.90
C ASP A 195 4.66 9.73 -19.59
N CYS A 196 5.86 10.31 -19.45
CA CYS A 196 6.31 11.00 -18.22
C CYS A 196 6.26 10.13 -16.95
N GLU A 197 6.36 8.81 -17.11
CA GLU A 197 6.42 7.85 -16.01
C GLU A 197 7.74 7.06 -16.04
N ASN A 198 8.32 6.78 -14.87
CA ASN A 198 9.50 5.92 -14.69
C ASN A 198 10.73 6.33 -15.52
N LEU A 199 10.90 7.61 -15.77
CA LEU A 199 12.00 8.10 -16.57
C LEU A 199 13.35 8.00 -15.82
N PRO A 200 14.49 7.81 -16.52
CA PRO A 200 15.80 7.72 -15.88
C PRO A 200 16.16 8.90 -14.99
N GLN A 201 15.66 10.10 -15.31
CA GLN A 201 15.85 11.30 -14.50
C GLN A 201 15.11 11.24 -13.16
N ALA A 202 13.93 10.59 -13.10
CA ALA A 202 13.24 10.36 -11.85
C ALA A 202 14.10 9.52 -10.88
N HIS A 203 14.67 8.43 -11.37
CA HIS A 203 15.63 7.61 -10.61
C HIS A 203 16.87 8.39 -10.18
N ALA A 204 17.41 9.25 -11.06
CA ALA A 204 18.57 10.09 -10.74
C ALA A 204 18.26 11.08 -9.62
N LEU A 205 17.07 11.70 -9.62
CA LEU A 205 16.60 12.60 -8.56
C LEU A 205 16.45 11.87 -7.23
N ILE A 206 15.83 10.68 -7.21
CA ILE A 206 15.67 9.90 -5.97
C ILE A 206 17.04 9.51 -5.41
N ARG A 207 17.99 9.10 -6.26
CA ARG A 207 19.38 8.84 -5.83
C ARG A 207 20.07 10.09 -5.27
N ALA A 208 19.81 11.26 -5.86
CA ALA A 208 20.33 12.53 -5.35
C ALA A 208 19.74 12.87 -3.96
N PHE A 209 18.43 12.72 -3.76
CA PHE A 209 17.78 12.85 -2.45
C PHE A 209 18.35 11.83 -1.45
N ASN A 210 18.53 10.59 -1.85
CA ASN A 210 19.14 9.57 -1.00
C ASN A 210 20.57 9.97 -0.59
N ALA A 211 21.40 10.45 -1.53
CA ALA A 211 22.76 10.90 -1.22
C ALA A 211 22.78 12.05 -0.20
N VAL A 212 21.87 13.01 -0.32
CA VAL A 212 21.71 14.09 0.69
C VAL A 212 21.37 13.49 2.05
N MET A 213 20.43 12.54 2.12
CA MET A 213 20.06 11.91 3.38
C MET A 213 21.19 11.06 3.97
N ARG A 214 21.96 10.33 3.15
CA ARG A 214 23.13 9.56 3.65
C ARG A 214 24.16 10.47 4.33
N ILE A 215 24.27 11.73 3.93
CA ILE A 215 25.16 12.72 4.54
C ILE A 215 24.52 13.33 5.79
N ALA A 216 23.26 13.78 5.71
CA ALA A 216 22.61 14.58 6.76
C ALA A 216 21.96 13.74 7.87
N ALA A 217 21.33 12.62 7.51
CA ALA A 217 20.57 11.74 8.41
C ALA A 217 20.64 10.27 7.93
N PRO A 218 21.81 9.61 8.07
CA PRO A 218 22.09 8.30 7.45
C PRO A 218 21.21 7.16 7.93
N SER A 219 20.50 7.30 9.05
CA SER A 219 19.55 6.31 9.56
C SER A 219 18.18 6.36 8.91
N VAL A 220 17.83 7.45 8.22
CA VAL A 220 16.52 7.61 7.57
C VAL A 220 16.47 6.76 6.31
N LEU A 221 15.42 5.95 6.16
CA LEU A 221 15.18 5.11 4.97
C LEU A 221 14.12 5.74 4.07
N PHE A 222 14.17 5.38 2.79
CA PHE A 222 13.14 5.71 1.82
C PHE A 222 12.27 4.50 1.52
N LYS A 223 10.95 4.73 1.45
CA LYS A 223 9.95 3.76 1.04
C LYS A 223 9.21 4.30 -0.20
N SER A 224 9.47 3.74 -1.38
CA SER A 224 8.82 4.19 -2.62
C SER A 224 7.36 3.75 -2.68
N GLU A 225 6.54 4.66 -3.22
CA GLU A 225 5.22 4.34 -3.72
C GLU A 225 5.25 4.45 -5.24
N ALA A 226 5.16 3.28 -5.91
CA ALA A 226 5.21 3.13 -7.35
C ALA A 226 4.17 2.07 -7.78
N ILE A 227 2.98 2.52 -8.16
CA ILE A 227 1.89 1.66 -8.62
C ILE A 227 1.97 1.58 -10.16
N VAL A 228 2.98 0.85 -10.62
CA VAL A 228 3.34 0.73 -12.03
C VAL A 228 3.60 -0.73 -12.39
N HIS A 229 3.94 -1.01 -13.65
CA HIS A 229 4.28 -2.36 -14.11
C HIS A 229 5.33 -3.03 -13.19
N PRO A 230 5.21 -4.33 -12.86
CA PRO A 230 6.11 -5.03 -11.92
C PRO A 230 7.59 -4.85 -12.21
N ASP A 231 8.02 -4.88 -13.48
CA ASP A 231 9.41 -4.67 -13.88
C ASP A 231 9.91 -3.23 -13.65
N LYS A 232 8.99 -2.27 -13.49
CA LYS A 232 9.32 -0.88 -13.17
C LYS A 232 9.41 -0.64 -11.68
N VAL A 233 8.53 -1.25 -10.88
CA VAL A 233 8.56 -1.12 -9.41
C VAL A 233 9.93 -1.50 -8.86
N VAL A 234 10.49 -2.63 -9.28
CA VAL A 234 11.79 -3.14 -8.77
C VAL A 234 12.96 -2.19 -9.07
N GLN A 235 12.84 -1.33 -10.09
CA GLN A 235 13.90 -0.38 -10.44
C GLN A 235 14.08 0.73 -9.40
N TYR A 236 13.05 1.01 -8.59
CA TYR A 236 13.12 1.98 -7.48
C TYR A 236 13.78 1.41 -6.22
N ILE A 237 14.01 0.09 -6.18
CA ILE A 237 14.44 -0.62 -4.97
C ILE A 237 15.92 -0.91 -5.02
N ALA A 238 16.70 -0.07 -4.36
CA ALA A 238 18.15 -0.21 -4.26
C ALA A 238 18.69 0.46 -3.00
N PRO A 239 19.85 0.04 -2.47
CA PRO A 239 20.45 0.68 -1.30
C PRO A 239 20.74 2.18 -1.46
N ASN A 240 20.98 2.64 -2.68
CA ASN A 240 21.25 4.03 -3.01
C ASN A 240 20.04 4.77 -3.61
N GLU A 241 18.85 4.17 -3.59
CA GLU A 241 17.61 4.77 -4.06
C GLU A 241 16.53 4.66 -2.96
N CYS A 242 15.57 3.75 -3.06
CA CYS A 242 14.65 3.44 -1.98
C CYS A 242 14.96 2.06 -1.41
N GLN A 243 15.18 1.96 -0.11
CA GLN A 243 15.49 0.70 0.55
C GLN A 243 14.24 -0.16 0.74
N LEU A 244 13.08 0.48 0.77
CA LEU A 244 11.77 -0.15 0.94
C LEU A 244 10.86 0.23 -0.22
N SER A 245 9.95 -0.65 -0.59
CA SER A 245 8.86 -0.35 -1.53
C SER A 245 7.61 -1.13 -1.18
N TYR A 246 6.45 -0.55 -1.42
CA TYR A 246 5.22 -1.31 -1.45
C TYR A 246 5.32 -2.45 -2.47
N ASN A 247 4.63 -3.56 -2.19
CA ASN A 247 4.49 -4.70 -3.09
C ASN A 247 3.06 -4.75 -3.69
N PRO A 248 2.74 -3.89 -4.67
CA PRO A 248 1.40 -3.82 -5.23
C PRO A 248 1.04 -5.08 -6.01
N LEU A 249 2.04 -5.77 -6.59
CA LEU A 249 1.81 -7.02 -7.29
C LEU A 249 1.31 -8.13 -6.37
N GLN A 250 1.98 -8.35 -5.23
CA GLN A 250 1.52 -9.35 -4.26
C GLN A 250 0.14 -9.00 -3.71
N MET A 251 -0.10 -7.74 -3.40
CA MET A 251 -1.41 -7.25 -2.97
C MET A 251 -2.50 -7.59 -3.99
N ALA A 252 -2.33 -7.20 -5.24
CA ALA A 252 -3.30 -7.46 -6.31
C ALA A 252 -3.53 -8.97 -6.53
N LEU A 253 -2.46 -9.78 -6.49
CA LEU A 253 -2.54 -11.22 -6.70
C LEU A 253 -3.14 -11.99 -5.51
N LEU A 254 -3.05 -11.48 -4.30
CA LEU A 254 -3.80 -12.03 -3.15
C LEU A 254 -5.32 -11.93 -3.41
N TRP A 255 -5.79 -10.77 -3.84
CA TRP A 255 -7.19 -10.57 -4.19
C TRP A 255 -7.60 -11.36 -5.44
N ASN A 256 -6.74 -11.41 -6.46
CA ASN A 256 -6.95 -12.29 -7.62
C ASN A 256 -7.15 -13.74 -7.19
N THR A 257 -6.27 -14.26 -6.35
CA THR A 257 -6.31 -15.66 -5.89
C THR A 257 -7.57 -15.96 -5.09
N LEU A 258 -8.04 -15.03 -4.27
CA LEU A 258 -9.34 -15.18 -3.59
C LEU A 258 -10.53 -15.22 -4.56
N ALA A 259 -10.52 -14.39 -5.61
CA ALA A 259 -11.62 -14.36 -6.58
C ALA A 259 -11.65 -15.59 -7.48
N THR A 260 -10.48 -16.06 -7.93
CA THR A 260 -10.34 -17.19 -8.85
C THR A 260 -10.26 -18.54 -8.14
N ARG A 261 -9.84 -18.58 -6.88
CA ARG A 261 -9.41 -19.77 -6.11
C ARG A 261 -8.15 -20.42 -6.69
N GLU A 262 -7.45 -19.76 -7.63
CA GLU A 262 -6.25 -20.31 -8.29
C GLU A 262 -4.99 -19.55 -7.90
N VAL A 263 -3.95 -20.28 -7.46
CA VAL A 263 -2.70 -19.72 -6.94
C VAL A 263 -1.64 -19.44 -8.00
N ASN A 264 -1.86 -19.84 -9.25
CA ASN A 264 -0.83 -19.88 -10.30
C ASN A 264 -0.14 -18.53 -10.54
N LEU A 265 -0.91 -17.44 -10.68
CA LEU A 265 -0.33 -16.10 -10.89
C LEU A 265 0.46 -15.62 -9.66
N LEU A 266 -0.07 -15.86 -8.44
CA LEU A 266 0.62 -15.51 -7.20
C LEU A 266 1.90 -16.33 -7.03
N GLN A 267 1.85 -17.61 -7.31
CA GLN A 267 3.01 -18.52 -7.27
C GLN A 267 4.10 -18.09 -8.26
N GLN A 268 3.74 -17.72 -9.48
CA GLN A 268 4.66 -17.19 -10.48
C GLN A 268 5.31 -15.89 -10.00
N ALA A 269 4.53 -14.94 -9.48
CA ALA A 269 5.05 -13.68 -8.98
C ALA A 269 6.04 -13.88 -7.82
N LEU A 270 5.73 -14.76 -6.87
CA LEU A 270 6.63 -15.11 -5.77
C LEU A 270 7.90 -15.82 -6.25
N THR A 271 7.83 -16.53 -7.37
CA THR A 271 9.00 -17.19 -7.97
C THR A 271 9.94 -16.19 -8.65
N PHE A 272 9.40 -15.29 -9.46
CA PHE A 272 10.21 -14.52 -10.41
C PHE A 272 10.35 -13.03 -10.06
N ARG A 273 9.44 -12.48 -9.23
CA ARG A 273 9.34 -11.04 -8.95
C ARG A 273 9.50 -10.69 -7.47
N HIS A 274 9.76 -11.69 -6.60
CA HIS A 274 9.85 -11.48 -5.15
C HIS A 274 11.26 -11.09 -4.69
N ASN A 275 12.29 -11.58 -5.36
CA ASN A 275 13.67 -11.36 -4.95
C ASN A 275 14.11 -9.92 -5.17
N LEU A 276 14.75 -9.35 -4.16
CA LEU A 276 15.26 -7.98 -4.13
C LEU A 276 16.77 -7.95 -3.87
N PRO A 277 17.45 -6.83 -4.19
CA PRO A 277 18.84 -6.61 -3.79
C PRO A 277 19.01 -6.70 -2.26
N GLU A 278 20.21 -7.06 -1.81
CA GLU A 278 20.55 -7.04 -0.38
C GLU A 278 20.31 -5.65 0.22
N HIS A 279 19.98 -5.63 1.52
CA HIS A 279 19.66 -4.41 2.27
C HIS A 279 18.41 -3.65 1.79
N THR A 280 17.54 -4.32 1.06
CA THR A 280 16.23 -3.80 0.64
C THR A 280 15.11 -4.75 1.04
N ALA A 281 13.88 -4.26 1.11
CA ALA A 281 12.74 -5.10 1.47
C ALA A 281 11.44 -4.62 0.82
N TRP A 282 10.56 -5.58 0.51
CA TRP A 282 9.17 -5.33 0.23
C TRP A 282 8.42 -4.90 1.50
N VAL A 283 7.49 -3.98 1.36
CA VAL A 283 6.41 -3.75 2.30
C VAL A 283 5.17 -4.47 1.76
N ASN A 284 4.88 -5.64 2.35
CA ASN A 284 3.77 -6.50 1.93
C ASN A 284 2.49 -6.11 2.67
N TYR A 285 1.39 -6.00 1.96
CA TYR A 285 0.13 -5.54 2.51
C TYR A 285 -1.06 -6.19 1.79
N VAL A 286 -2.17 -6.28 2.48
CA VAL A 286 -3.44 -6.76 1.91
C VAL A 286 -4.16 -5.59 1.23
N ARG A 287 -4.19 -4.44 1.88
CA ARG A 287 -4.65 -3.15 1.38
C ARG A 287 -4.03 -2.01 2.19
N CYS A 288 -4.13 -0.80 1.70
CA CYS A 288 -3.75 0.42 2.43
C CYS A 288 -4.87 1.48 2.35
N HIS A 289 -4.53 2.75 2.43
CA HIS A 289 -5.47 3.87 2.27
C HIS A 289 -5.87 4.13 0.81
N ASP A 290 -5.09 3.59 -0.14
CA ASP A 290 -5.34 3.69 -1.58
C ASP A 290 -6.17 2.51 -2.09
N ASP A 291 -6.61 2.63 -3.33
CA ASP A 291 -7.37 1.62 -4.05
C ASP A 291 -6.55 0.35 -4.33
N ILE A 292 -7.26 -0.71 -4.65
CA ILE A 292 -6.70 -1.96 -5.14
C ILE A 292 -6.65 -1.90 -6.66
N GLY A 293 -5.44 -1.68 -7.20
CA GLY A 293 -5.17 -1.71 -8.63
C GLY A 293 -4.67 -3.09 -9.08
N TRP A 294 -5.08 -3.52 -10.28
CA TRP A 294 -4.70 -4.83 -10.83
C TRP A 294 -3.36 -4.76 -11.54
N THR A 295 -2.28 -4.69 -10.77
CA THR A 295 -0.91 -4.42 -11.25
C THR A 295 -0.16 -5.64 -11.79
N PHE A 296 -0.81 -6.79 -11.98
CA PHE A 296 -0.17 -7.93 -12.65
C PHE A 296 0.07 -7.63 -14.15
N ALA A 297 1.18 -8.15 -14.66
CA ALA A 297 1.57 -7.96 -16.05
C ALA A 297 0.73 -8.85 -17.00
N ASP A 298 0.43 -8.33 -18.20
CA ASP A 298 -0.33 -9.07 -19.20
C ASP A 298 0.42 -10.30 -19.72
N GLU A 299 1.75 -10.22 -19.82
CA GLU A 299 2.61 -11.34 -20.20
C GLU A 299 2.60 -12.46 -19.17
N ASP A 300 2.50 -12.14 -17.86
CA ASP A 300 2.37 -13.13 -16.79
C ASP A 300 1.02 -13.84 -16.87
N ALA A 301 -0.05 -13.10 -17.12
CA ALA A 301 -1.38 -13.66 -17.34
C ALA A 301 -1.44 -14.53 -18.60
N ALA A 302 -0.86 -14.07 -19.69
CA ALA A 302 -0.83 -14.77 -20.97
C ALA A 302 -0.09 -16.12 -20.89
N TYR A 303 0.92 -16.24 -20.01
CA TYR A 303 1.61 -17.52 -19.77
C TYR A 303 0.63 -18.64 -19.33
N PHE A 304 -0.45 -18.28 -18.63
CA PHE A 304 -1.52 -19.19 -18.20
C PHE A 304 -2.72 -19.19 -19.15
N GLY A 305 -2.60 -18.57 -20.34
CA GLY A 305 -3.72 -18.46 -21.28
C GLY A 305 -4.80 -17.45 -20.88
N ILE A 306 -4.49 -16.56 -19.93
CA ILE A 306 -5.41 -15.55 -19.41
C ILE A 306 -5.23 -14.25 -20.20
N ASN A 307 -6.31 -13.70 -20.75
CA ASN A 307 -6.32 -12.35 -21.31
C ASN A 307 -6.40 -11.33 -20.17
N GLY A 308 -5.35 -10.52 -19.98
CA GLY A 308 -5.23 -9.59 -18.84
C GLY A 308 -6.36 -8.56 -18.77
N PHE A 309 -6.82 -8.04 -19.93
CA PHE A 309 -7.92 -7.08 -19.96
C PHE A 309 -9.24 -7.68 -19.44
N PHE A 310 -9.69 -8.80 -20.03
CA PHE A 310 -10.92 -9.46 -19.59
C PHE A 310 -10.84 -9.99 -18.17
N HIS A 311 -9.65 -10.36 -17.74
CA HIS A 311 -9.42 -10.82 -16.38
C HIS A 311 -9.56 -9.67 -15.36
N ARG A 312 -9.01 -8.49 -15.65
CA ARG A 312 -9.26 -7.29 -14.83
C ARG A 312 -10.74 -6.91 -14.78
N GLN A 313 -11.47 -7.03 -15.91
CA GLN A 313 -12.92 -6.83 -15.93
C GLN A 313 -13.68 -7.83 -15.03
N PHE A 314 -13.27 -9.11 -15.05
CA PHE A 314 -13.82 -10.11 -14.14
C PHE A 314 -13.58 -9.70 -12.67
N LEU A 315 -12.35 -9.34 -12.30
CA LEU A 315 -12.01 -8.94 -10.93
C LEU A 315 -12.80 -7.71 -10.48
N ASN A 316 -12.93 -6.69 -11.35
CA ASN A 316 -13.76 -5.52 -11.07
C ASN A 316 -15.21 -5.92 -10.76
N ARG A 317 -15.81 -6.73 -11.61
CA ARG A 317 -17.20 -7.19 -11.41
C ARG A 317 -17.36 -8.06 -10.16
N PHE A 318 -16.35 -8.89 -9.87
CA PHE A 318 -16.36 -9.73 -8.69
C PHE A 318 -16.35 -8.86 -7.42
N TYR A 319 -15.41 -7.94 -7.29
CA TYR A 319 -15.25 -7.17 -6.05
C TYR A 319 -16.32 -6.10 -5.83
N VAL A 320 -17.07 -5.67 -6.84
CA VAL A 320 -18.23 -4.79 -6.66
C VAL A 320 -19.57 -5.58 -6.63
N ASN A 321 -19.52 -6.89 -6.41
CA ASN A 321 -20.71 -7.76 -6.33
C ASN A 321 -21.59 -7.73 -7.60
N ARG A 322 -20.98 -7.66 -8.76
CA ARG A 322 -21.65 -7.75 -10.07
C ARG A 322 -21.29 -9.05 -10.82
N TYR A 323 -20.82 -10.06 -10.08
CA TYR A 323 -20.47 -11.37 -10.60
C TYR A 323 -21.12 -12.45 -9.72
N GLU A 324 -21.74 -13.46 -10.34
CA GLU A 324 -22.38 -14.56 -9.62
C GLU A 324 -21.35 -15.32 -8.76
N GLY A 325 -21.70 -15.62 -7.51
CA GLY A 325 -20.79 -16.24 -6.53
C GLY A 325 -19.80 -15.27 -5.85
N SER A 326 -19.90 -13.95 -6.09
CA SER A 326 -19.12 -12.97 -5.34
C SER A 326 -19.61 -12.86 -3.90
N PHE A 327 -18.67 -12.80 -2.98
CA PHE A 327 -18.89 -12.48 -1.56
C PHE A 327 -18.55 -11.01 -1.22
N ALA A 328 -18.00 -10.25 -2.17
CA ALA A 328 -17.41 -8.94 -1.91
C ALA A 328 -18.45 -7.80 -1.93
N ARG A 329 -18.12 -6.70 -1.24
CA ARG A 329 -18.87 -5.44 -1.15
C ARG A 329 -17.95 -4.24 -1.36
N GLY A 330 -17.14 -4.24 -2.43
CA GLY A 330 -16.34 -3.10 -2.82
C GLY A 330 -17.13 -2.08 -3.64
N VAL A 331 -16.51 -0.94 -3.88
CA VAL A 331 -16.99 0.09 -4.80
C VAL A 331 -15.93 0.37 -5.88
N PRO A 332 -16.35 0.72 -7.12
CA PRO A 332 -15.41 1.08 -8.16
C PRO A 332 -14.73 2.42 -7.84
N PHE A 333 -13.47 2.53 -8.22
CA PHE A 333 -12.71 3.77 -8.20
C PHE A 333 -12.10 4.01 -9.57
N GLN A 334 -12.27 5.21 -10.12
CA GLN A 334 -11.84 5.60 -11.46
C GLN A 334 -12.32 4.59 -12.53
N ASP A 335 -13.63 4.36 -12.55
CA ASP A 335 -14.28 3.47 -13.52
C ASP A 335 -14.40 4.19 -14.87
N ASN A 336 -13.40 3.97 -15.74
CA ASN A 336 -13.33 4.62 -17.05
C ASN A 336 -14.06 3.76 -18.11
N PRO A 337 -15.25 4.17 -18.57
CA PRO A 337 -16.02 3.39 -19.53
C PRO A 337 -15.36 3.33 -20.93
N ASN A 338 -14.44 4.26 -21.25
CA ASN A 338 -13.77 4.30 -22.55
C ASN A 338 -12.62 3.29 -22.64
N THR A 339 -11.87 3.11 -21.57
CA THR A 339 -10.73 2.19 -21.52
C THR A 339 -11.06 0.87 -20.83
N GLY A 340 -12.16 0.82 -20.06
CA GLY A 340 -12.50 -0.29 -19.17
C GLY A 340 -11.55 -0.41 -17.96
N ASP A 341 -10.69 0.58 -17.73
CA ASP A 341 -9.86 0.61 -16.53
C ASP A 341 -10.71 0.95 -15.32
N CYS A 342 -10.49 0.21 -14.23
CA CYS A 342 -11.17 0.40 -12.97
C CYS A 342 -10.32 -0.19 -11.85
N ARG A 343 -10.39 0.44 -10.69
CA ARG A 343 -9.75 -0.01 -9.45
C ARG A 343 -10.82 -0.19 -8.38
N ILE A 344 -10.50 -0.87 -7.30
CA ILE A 344 -11.48 -1.23 -6.27
C ILE A 344 -11.14 -0.56 -4.95
N SER A 345 -12.14 0.05 -4.35
CA SER A 345 -12.11 0.55 -2.97
C SER A 345 -12.98 -0.31 -2.07
N GLY A 346 -12.50 -0.60 -0.85
CA GLY A 346 -13.26 -1.34 0.16
C GLY A 346 -12.40 -1.73 1.35
N MET A 347 -13.02 -1.85 2.52
CA MET A 347 -12.40 -2.43 3.71
C MET A 347 -12.15 -3.92 3.50
N CYS A 348 -11.06 -4.46 4.03
CA CYS A 348 -10.74 -5.89 3.93
C CYS A 348 -11.94 -6.77 4.31
N ALA A 349 -12.59 -6.48 5.42
CA ALA A 349 -13.73 -7.23 5.93
C ALA A 349 -14.92 -7.23 4.94
N SER A 350 -15.22 -6.10 4.29
CA SER A 350 -16.29 -6.00 3.30
C SER A 350 -15.93 -6.72 2.00
N LEU A 351 -14.65 -6.68 1.60
CA LEU A 351 -14.17 -7.35 0.39
C LEU A 351 -14.10 -8.89 0.51
N VAL A 352 -13.99 -9.43 1.73
CA VAL A 352 -13.95 -10.88 1.98
C VAL A 352 -15.29 -11.48 2.39
N GLY A 353 -16.36 -10.66 2.45
CA GLY A 353 -17.72 -11.14 2.68
C GLY A 353 -18.24 -11.00 4.12
N LEU A 354 -17.50 -10.39 5.05
CA LEU A 354 -17.95 -10.23 6.43
C LEU A 354 -19.24 -9.40 6.52
N GLU A 355 -19.36 -8.38 5.68
CA GLU A 355 -20.53 -7.52 5.60
C GLU A 355 -21.80 -8.28 5.13
N GLN A 356 -21.63 -9.37 4.41
CA GLN A 356 -22.71 -10.24 3.96
C GLN A 356 -23.01 -11.41 4.91
N GLY A 357 -22.23 -11.53 6.00
CA GLY A 357 -22.34 -12.66 6.90
C GLY A 357 -21.79 -13.98 6.34
N ASP A 358 -20.85 -13.89 5.38
CA ASP A 358 -20.22 -15.10 4.81
C ASP A 358 -19.44 -15.85 5.90
N PRO A 359 -19.67 -17.16 6.09
CA PRO A 359 -19.06 -17.93 7.17
C PRO A 359 -17.53 -18.06 7.08
N TYR A 360 -16.97 -17.86 5.90
CA TYR A 360 -15.54 -17.94 5.66
C TYR A 360 -14.80 -16.59 5.77
N ALA A 361 -15.51 -15.48 6.02
CA ALA A 361 -14.93 -14.15 5.97
C ALA A 361 -13.74 -13.98 6.94
N VAL A 362 -13.87 -14.45 8.18
CA VAL A 362 -12.78 -14.40 9.17
C VAL A 362 -11.58 -15.24 8.70
N ALA A 363 -11.83 -16.44 8.20
CA ALA A 363 -10.76 -17.32 7.70
C ALA A 363 -10.01 -16.68 6.52
N ARG A 364 -10.73 -16.03 5.58
CA ARG A 364 -10.11 -15.30 4.47
C ARG A 364 -9.25 -14.11 4.93
N ILE A 365 -9.69 -13.35 5.96
CA ILE A 365 -8.86 -12.28 6.55
C ILE A 365 -7.57 -12.85 7.11
N LEU A 366 -7.66 -13.90 7.92
CA LEU A 366 -6.50 -14.52 8.55
C LEU A 366 -5.56 -15.15 7.51
N LEU A 367 -6.10 -15.79 6.45
CA LEU A 367 -5.33 -16.33 5.35
C LEU A 367 -4.52 -15.25 4.63
N LEU A 368 -5.15 -14.16 4.18
CA LEU A 368 -4.48 -13.07 3.48
C LEU A 368 -3.34 -12.47 4.32
N HIS A 369 -3.63 -12.18 5.58
CA HIS A 369 -2.63 -11.62 6.50
C HIS A 369 -1.54 -12.62 6.87
N SER A 370 -1.86 -13.91 6.97
CA SER A 370 -0.87 -14.97 7.18
C SER A 370 0.17 -15.01 6.04
N VAL A 371 -0.27 -14.82 4.78
CA VAL A 371 0.65 -14.78 3.64
C VAL A 371 1.57 -13.56 3.73
N ILE A 372 1.05 -12.34 3.98
CA ILE A 372 1.92 -11.15 4.08
C ILE A 372 2.85 -11.20 5.29
N LEU A 373 2.45 -11.88 6.37
CA LEU A 373 3.27 -12.08 7.56
C LEU A 373 4.37 -13.14 7.37
N SER A 374 4.19 -14.08 6.45
CA SER A 374 5.14 -15.18 6.24
C SER A 374 5.97 -15.08 4.96
N SER A 375 5.60 -14.24 3.97
CA SER A 375 6.32 -14.13 2.70
C SER A 375 7.65 -13.35 2.75
N GLY A 376 8.04 -12.80 3.90
CA GLY A 376 9.24 -11.96 4.07
C GLY A 376 8.93 -10.47 3.99
N GLY A 377 9.96 -9.62 3.97
CA GLY A 377 9.79 -8.17 3.99
C GLY A 377 9.12 -7.64 5.25
N LEU A 378 8.51 -6.45 5.16
CA LEU A 378 7.79 -5.81 6.26
C LEU A 378 6.28 -5.91 6.02
N PRO A 379 5.52 -6.62 6.86
CA PRO A 379 4.06 -6.65 6.74
C PRO A 379 3.44 -5.33 7.20
N LEU A 380 2.49 -4.83 6.45
CA LEU A 380 1.75 -3.59 6.72
C LEU A 380 0.27 -3.89 6.89
N PHE A 381 -0.32 -3.37 7.97
CA PHE A 381 -1.75 -3.41 8.25
C PHE A 381 -2.33 -2.01 8.14
N TYR A 382 -3.49 -1.86 7.52
CA TYR A 382 -4.28 -0.64 7.66
C TYR A 382 -5.14 -0.75 8.92
N LEU A 383 -4.98 0.17 9.86
CA LEU A 383 -5.73 0.12 11.12
C LEU A 383 -7.24 0.22 10.89
N GLY A 384 -7.97 -0.70 11.52
CA GLY A 384 -9.38 -1.01 11.28
C GLY A 384 -9.58 -2.40 10.69
N ASP A 385 -8.67 -2.89 9.85
CA ASP A 385 -8.75 -4.25 9.31
C ASP A 385 -8.55 -5.30 10.41
N GLU A 386 -7.73 -5.00 11.44
CA GLU A 386 -7.44 -5.90 12.56
C GLU A 386 -8.62 -6.15 13.50
N VAL A 387 -9.67 -5.35 13.38
CA VAL A 387 -10.95 -5.58 14.10
C VAL A 387 -12.11 -5.82 13.13
N GLY A 388 -11.81 -5.99 11.85
CA GLY A 388 -12.80 -6.25 10.81
C GLY A 388 -13.79 -5.11 10.59
N THR A 389 -13.31 -3.85 10.64
CA THR A 389 -14.14 -2.67 10.33
C THR A 389 -14.69 -2.79 8.92
N LEU A 390 -15.98 -2.46 8.75
CA LEU A 390 -16.70 -2.51 7.49
C LEU A 390 -16.56 -1.21 6.69
N ASN A 391 -17.02 -1.23 5.45
CA ASN A 391 -17.15 -0.05 4.60
C ASN A 391 -17.96 1.05 5.29
N ASP A 392 -17.51 2.30 5.12
CA ASP A 392 -18.24 3.49 5.55
C ASP A 392 -18.76 4.27 4.34
N PHE A 393 -20.06 4.26 4.13
CA PHE A 393 -20.71 5.01 3.05
C PHE A 393 -21.07 6.44 3.46
N GLY A 394 -20.78 6.87 4.69
CA GLY A 394 -21.01 8.24 5.17
C GLY A 394 -20.28 9.30 4.35
N TYR A 395 -19.18 8.94 3.69
CA TYR A 395 -18.43 9.83 2.82
C TYR A 395 -19.27 10.46 1.69
N GLN A 396 -20.31 9.75 1.22
CA GLN A 396 -21.19 10.22 0.13
C GLN A 396 -22.01 11.47 0.51
N SER A 397 -22.14 11.73 1.81
CA SER A 397 -22.82 12.92 2.33
C SER A 397 -21.87 14.08 2.62
N ASP A 398 -20.56 13.88 2.50
CA ASP A 398 -19.54 14.91 2.72
C ASP A 398 -19.13 15.53 1.36
N PRO A 399 -19.40 16.83 1.12
CA PRO A 399 -19.07 17.49 -0.15
C PRO A 399 -17.57 17.45 -0.51
N ASN A 400 -16.70 17.28 0.48
CA ASN A 400 -15.26 17.22 0.28
C ASN A 400 -14.75 15.80 -0.05
N LYS A 401 -15.58 14.76 0.14
CA LYS A 401 -15.22 13.36 0.00
C LYS A 401 -16.04 12.59 -1.02
N GLN A 402 -17.27 13.05 -1.30
CA GLN A 402 -18.27 12.32 -2.11
C GLN A 402 -17.77 11.89 -3.50
N ASP A 403 -16.85 12.66 -4.08
CA ASP A 403 -16.30 12.41 -5.41
C ASP A 403 -15.13 11.40 -5.41
N ASP A 404 -14.68 10.93 -4.23
CA ASP A 404 -13.57 10.00 -4.06
C ASP A 404 -14.00 8.76 -3.30
N SER A 405 -14.28 7.67 -4.00
CA SER A 405 -14.76 6.42 -3.42
C SER A 405 -13.75 5.72 -2.49
N ARG A 406 -12.47 6.15 -2.45
CA ARG A 406 -11.49 5.63 -1.49
C ARG A 406 -11.88 5.92 -0.05
N TRP A 407 -12.71 6.94 0.20
CA TRP A 407 -13.21 7.24 1.53
C TRP A 407 -14.12 6.15 2.11
N VAL A 408 -14.66 5.25 1.28
CA VAL A 408 -15.41 4.08 1.75
C VAL A 408 -14.57 3.19 2.69
N HIS A 409 -13.26 3.15 2.46
CA HIS A 409 -12.33 2.34 3.24
C HIS A 409 -11.37 3.16 4.12
N ARG A 410 -11.76 4.39 4.42
CA ARG A 410 -11.09 5.29 5.38
C ARG A 410 -12.08 5.69 6.50
N PRO A 411 -12.73 4.70 7.18
CA PRO A 411 -13.70 5.00 8.22
C PRO A 411 -13.01 5.59 9.46
N PRO A 412 -13.72 6.38 10.26
CA PRO A 412 -13.31 6.67 11.62
C PRO A 412 -13.18 5.38 12.44
N ARG A 413 -12.40 5.42 13.51
CA ARG A 413 -12.21 4.30 14.44
C ARG A 413 -13.54 3.83 15.00
N ASP A 414 -13.90 2.59 14.76
CA ASP A 414 -15.12 1.95 15.30
C ASP A 414 -14.89 1.50 16.73
N ALA A 415 -15.22 2.37 17.70
CA ALA A 415 -15.02 2.11 19.12
C ALA A 415 -15.68 0.82 19.61
N ALA A 416 -16.83 0.42 19.04
CA ALA A 416 -17.54 -0.80 19.42
C ALA A 416 -16.76 -2.05 19.02
N ARG A 417 -16.23 -2.10 17.78
CA ARG A 417 -15.39 -3.22 17.32
C ARG A 417 -14.10 -3.30 18.10
N TYR A 418 -13.44 -2.17 18.37
CA TYR A 418 -12.22 -2.14 19.19
C TYR A 418 -12.46 -2.61 20.62
N ALA A 419 -13.64 -2.33 21.21
CA ALA A 419 -14.01 -2.84 22.51
C ALA A 419 -14.21 -4.37 22.52
N GLN A 420 -14.66 -4.95 21.41
CA GLN A 420 -14.88 -6.39 21.24
C GLN A 420 -13.60 -7.20 20.93
N ARG A 421 -12.44 -6.57 20.74
CA ARG A 421 -11.20 -7.23 20.28
C ARG A 421 -10.72 -8.41 21.13
N THR A 422 -11.18 -8.55 22.37
CA THR A 422 -10.85 -9.67 23.24
C THR A 422 -11.96 -10.71 23.36
N ASP A 423 -13.11 -10.48 22.76
CA ASP A 423 -14.27 -11.37 22.81
C ASP A 423 -14.32 -12.29 21.60
N LEU A 424 -13.84 -13.52 21.75
CA LEU A 424 -13.81 -14.55 20.70
C LEU A 424 -15.20 -14.98 20.18
N SER A 425 -16.29 -14.60 20.84
CA SER A 425 -17.64 -14.84 20.33
C SER A 425 -18.02 -13.89 19.19
N THR A 426 -17.26 -12.81 19.01
CA THR A 426 -17.45 -11.81 17.97
C THR A 426 -16.45 -11.96 16.82
N SER A 427 -16.82 -11.54 15.61
CA SER A 427 -15.90 -11.49 14.47
C SER A 427 -14.69 -10.56 14.73
N ALA A 428 -14.91 -9.43 15.40
CA ALA A 428 -13.85 -8.50 15.76
C ALA A 428 -12.80 -9.15 16.68
N GLY A 429 -13.25 -9.88 17.70
CA GLY A 429 -12.34 -10.61 18.59
C GLY A 429 -11.63 -11.75 17.92
N GLN A 430 -12.30 -12.54 17.07
CA GLN A 430 -11.67 -13.63 16.31
C GLN A 430 -10.59 -13.11 15.38
N ILE A 431 -10.85 -12.02 14.64
CA ILE A 431 -9.89 -11.40 13.74
C ILE A 431 -8.70 -10.85 14.52
N TYR A 432 -8.97 -10.02 15.55
CA TYR A 432 -7.91 -9.37 16.33
C TYR A 432 -6.98 -10.37 17.00
N GLN A 433 -7.53 -11.36 17.71
CA GLN A 433 -6.73 -12.36 18.41
C GLN A 433 -5.97 -13.26 17.43
N GLY A 434 -6.59 -13.61 16.29
CA GLY A 434 -5.91 -14.37 15.23
C GLY A 434 -4.72 -13.61 14.63
N LEU A 435 -4.91 -12.33 14.28
CA LEU A 435 -3.84 -11.50 13.73
C LEU A 435 -2.73 -11.24 14.75
N ARG A 436 -3.08 -10.93 16.00
CA ARG A 436 -2.12 -10.76 17.09
C ARG A 436 -1.28 -12.01 17.28
N HIS A 437 -1.90 -13.19 17.26
CA HIS A 437 -1.18 -14.48 17.34
C HIS A 437 -0.21 -14.68 16.18
N LEU A 438 -0.63 -14.41 14.94
CA LEU A 438 0.24 -14.50 13.77
C LEU A 438 1.42 -13.51 13.84
N ILE A 439 1.18 -12.27 14.31
CA ILE A 439 2.24 -11.27 14.52
C ILE A 439 3.25 -11.77 15.56
N GLU A 440 2.78 -12.32 16.67
CA GLU A 440 3.64 -12.87 17.73
C GLU A 440 4.48 -14.03 17.22
N LEU A 441 3.87 -14.97 16.50
CA LEU A 441 4.59 -16.09 15.89
C LEU A 441 5.67 -15.62 14.91
N ARG A 442 5.34 -14.66 14.03
CA ARG A 442 6.32 -14.10 13.11
C ARG A 442 7.52 -13.49 13.85
N LYS A 443 7.27 -12.73 14.92
CA LYS A 443 8.34 -12.07 15.69
C LYS A 443 9.25 -13.06 16.39
N ASN A 444 8.72 -14.22 16.78
CA ASN A 444 9.42 -15.26 17.53
C ASN A 444 9.95 -16.42 16.66
N THR A 445 9.81 -16.33 15.32
CA THR A 445 10.24 -17.36 14.38
C THR A 445 11.27 -16.78 13.41
N ASP A 446 12.55 -16.97 13.68
CA ASP A 446 13.67 -16.45 12.89
C ASP A 446 13.58 -16.86 11.42
N ALA A 447 13.07 -18.06 11.13
CA ALA A 447 12.88 -18.55 9.78
C ALA A 447 11.92 -17.71 8.94
N LEU A 448 11.03 -16.94 9.55
CA LEU A 448 10.12 -16.02 8.85
C LEU A 448 10.75 -14.64 8.62
N SER A 449 11.91 -14.36 9.19
CA SER A 449 12.68 -13.14 8.95
C SER A 449 13.40 -13.18 7.60
N GLY A 450 13.85 -12.01 7.10
CA GLY A 450 14.58 -11.91 5.84
C GLY A 450 13.71 -12.13 4.59
N ALA A 451 14.36 -12.12 3.41
CA ALA A 451 13.68 -12.14 2.12
C ALA A 451 13.60 -13.54 1.46
N ARG A 452 14.38 -14.53 1.92
CA ARG A 452 14.48 -15.82 1.22
C ARG A 452 13.16 -16.59 1.28
N LEU A 453 12.56 -16.74 0.12
CA LEU A 453 11.35 -17.51 -0.14
C LEU A 453 11.62 -18.43 -1.34
N THR A 454 11.25 -19.71 -1.22
CA THR A 454 11.33 -20.68 -2.32
C THR A 454 9.96 -21.31 -2.50
N ILE A 455 9.42 -21.26 -3.70
CA ILE A 455 8.13 -21.87 -4.00
C ILE A 455 8.20 -23.38 -3.80
N PHE A 456 7.18 -23.91 -3.14
CA PHE A 456 6.89 -25.32 -3.03
C PHE A 456 5.64 -25.61 -3.87
N ASP A 457 5.80 -26.31 -4.99
CA ASP A 457 4.71 -26.64 -5.89
C ASP A 457 3.87 -27.80 -5.30
N CYS A 458 2.74 -27.47 -4.72
CA CYS A 458 1.80 -28.42 -4.11
C CYS A 458 1.12 -29.35 -5.11
N LYS A 459 1.28 -29.16 -6.44
CA LYS A 459 0.54 -29.86 -7.51
C LYS A 459 -0.98 -29.76 -7.33
N ASN A 460 -1.44 -28.74 -6.67
CA ASN A 460 -2.84 -28.43 -6.44
C ASN A 460 -3.07 -26.91 -6.74
N PRO A 461 -3.93 -26.57 -7.72
CA PRO A 461 -4.11 -25.19 -8.16
C PRO A 461 -4.74 -24.27 -7.10
N HIS A 462 -5.28 -24.83 -6.03
CA HIS A 462 -5.94 -24.10 -4.95
C HIS A 462 -5.05 -23.90 -3.72
N VAL A 463 -3.89 -24.55 -3.67
CA VAL A 463 -3.01 -24.52 -2.51
C VAL A 463 -1.69 -23.81 -2.85
N LEU A 464 -1.50 -22.64 -2.27
CA LEU A 464 -0.21 -21.95 -2.31
C LEU A 464 0.77 -22.61 -1.35
N GLY A 465 1.96 -22.98 -1.84
CA GLY A 465 3.03 -23.54 -1.03
C GLY A 465 4.35 -22.79 -1.21
N TYR A 466 5.06 -22.53 -0.12
CA TYR A 466 6.43 -22.01 -0.16
C TYR A 466 7.22 -22.32 1.11
N LEU A 467 8.53 -22.36 0.96
CA LEU A 467 9.50 -22.55 2.04
C LEU A 467 10.07 -21.19 2.48
N ARG A 468 10.19 -21.00 3.77
CA ARG A 468 10.90 -19.88 4.39
C ARG A 468 12.21 -20.38 5.00
N ASN A 469 13.33 -19.87 4.47
CA ASN A 469 14.69 -20.23 4.91
C ASN A 469 14.91 -21.75 5.07
N ASP A 470 14.24 -22.57 4.25
CA ASP A 470 14.24 -24.04 4.30
C ASP A 470 13.89 -24.63 5.69
N ALA A 471 13.20 -23.89 6.54
CA ALA A 471 12.87 -24.27 7.91
C ALA A 471 11.37 -24.27 8.21
N VAL A 472 10.59 -23.44 7.52
CA VAL A 472 9.14 -23.40 7.63
C VAL A 472 8.51 -23.61 6.26
N LEU A 473 7.65 -24.61 6.12
CA LEU A 473 6.78 -24.82 4.97
C LEU A 473 5.44 -24.15 5.24
N VAL A 474 5.10 -23.17 4.42
CA VAL A 474 3.79 -22.52 4.46
C VAL A 474 2.90 -23.17 3.40
N LEU A 475 1.69 -23.58 3.81
CA LEU A 475 0.65 -24.09 2.93
C LEU A 475 -0.64 -23.30 3.17
N ALA A 476 -1.28 -22.82 2.11
CA ALA A 476 -2.50 -22.00 2.21
C ALA A 476 -3.54 -22.43 1.17
N ASN A 477 -4.68 -22.91 1.64
CA ASN A 477 -5.84 -23.27 0.80
C ASN A 477 -6.69 -22.03 0.50
N PHE A 478 -6.74 -21.59 -0.76
CA PHE A 478 -7.49 -20.41 -1.20
C PHE A 478 -8.93 -20.73 -1.66
N SER A 479 -9.44 -21.89 -1.31
CA SER A 479 -10.79 -22.30 -1.73
C SER A 479 -11.72 -22.60 -0.55
N GLU A 480 -13.01 -22.61 -0.83
CA GLU A 480 -14.09 -22.99 0.09
C GLU A 480 -14.29 -24.49 0.24
N ALA A 481 -13.42 -25.30 -0.36
CA ALA A 481 -13.44 -26.76 -0.27
C ALA A 481 -12.19 -27.30 0.44
N ASP A 482 -12.31 -28.49 1.02
CA ASP A 482 -11.15 -29.25 1.49
C ASP A 482 -10.20 -29.51 0.31
N GLN A 483 -8.91 -29.28 0.51
CA GLN A 483 -7.86 -29.50 -0.50
C GLN A 483 -6.80 -30.46 0.03
N THR A 484 -6.30 -31.31 -0.86
CA THR A 484 -5.31 -32.32 -0.50
C THR A 484 -3.97 -32.04 -1.18
N VAL A 485 -2.89 -32.05 -0.42
CA VAL A 485 -1.51 -32.16 -0.91
C VAL A 485 -1.09 -33.61 -0.75
N LEU A 486 -0.79 -34.28 -1.86
CA LEU A 486 -0.52 -35.72 -1.87
C LEU A 486 0.82 -36.06 -1.23
N ALA A 487 0.90 -37.17 -0.54
CA ALA A 487 2.10 -37.64 0.19
C ALA A 487 3.37 -37.66 -0.67
N HIS A 488 3.27 -38.06 -1.94
CA HIS A 488 4.44 -38.10 -2.84
C HIS A 488 5.00 -36.69 -3.15
N VAL A 489 4.17 -35.65 -3.11
CA VAL A 489 4.60 -34.24 -3.28
C VAL A 489 5.39 -33.79 -2.04
N LEU A 490 5.01 -34.26 -0.85
CA LEU A 490 5.65 -33.97 0.43
C LEU A 490 6.89 -34.84 0.72
N SER A 491 7.25 -35.77 -0.15
CA SER A 491 8.28 -36.80 0.08
C SER A 491 9.68 -36.25 0.41
N ALA A 492 9.98 -35.00 0.04
CA ALA A 492 11.23 -34.33 0.41
C ALA A 492 11.20 -33.66 1.78
N MET A 493 10.03 -33.65 2.44
CA MET A 493 9.83 -33.08 3.78
C MET A 493 10.08 -34.16 4.87
N PRO A 494 10.29 -33.76 6.14
CA PRO A 494 10.31 -34.72 7.23
C PRO A 494 8.96 -35.44 7.34
N THR A 495 8.94 -36.64 7.95
CA THR A 495 7.70 -37.44 8.09
C THR A 495 6.63 -36.77 8.95
N GLN A 496 7.04 -35.86 9.83
CA GLN A 496 6.15 -35.05 10.68
C GLN A 496 6.66 -33.63 10.80
N ALA A 497 5.72 -32.68 10.94
CA ALA A 497 6.01 -31.29 11.22
C ALA A 497 4.98 -30.72 12.21
N ARG A 498 5.43 -29.78 13.04
CA ARG A 498 4.54 -29.02 13.92
C ARG A 498 4.04 -27.78 13.21
N ASP A 499 2.73 -27.56 13.20
CA ASP A 499 2.17 -26.30 12.78
C ASP A 499 2.38 -25.25 13.88
N LEU A 500 3.05 -24.16 13.52
CA LEU A 500 3.32 -23.07 14.47
C LEU A 500 2.04 -22.34 14.88
N ILE A 501 1.01 -22.30 14.00
CA ILE A 501 -0.24 -21.56 14.25
C ILE A 501 -1.10 -22.28 15.28
N SER A 502 -1.36 -23.57 15.08
CA SER A 502 -2.22 -24.35 15.98
C SER A 502 -1.44 -25.07 17.09
N GLY A 503 -0.14 -25.30 16.91
CA GLY A 503 0.69 -26.14 17.75
C GLY A 503 0.52 -27.64 17.50
N GLU A 504 -0.36 -28.05 16.60
CA GLU A 504 -0.64 -29.43 16.24
C GLU A 504 0.48 -30.06 15.40
N HIS A 505 0.58 -31.39 15.43
CA HIS A 505 1.51 -32.16 14.61
C HIS A 505 0.79 -32.76 13.40
N TYR A 506 1.38 -32.61 12.23
CA TYR A 506 0.89 -33.13 10.96
C TYR A 506 1.86 -34.20 10.42
N ALA A 507 1.31 -35.34 9.98
CA ALA A 507 2.05 -36.32 9.21
C ALA A 507 2.25 -35.80 7.77
N LEU A 508 3.50 -35.86 7.29
CA LEU A 508 3.85 -35.43 5.92
C LEU A 508 4.25 -36.61 5.02
N ASP A 509 4.26 -37.82 5.57
CA ASP A 509 4.39 -39.09 4.84
C ASP A 509 3.04 -39.70 4.41
N ALA A 510 1.94 -38.96 4.66
CA ALA A 510 0.57 -39.24 4.23
C ALA A 510 -0.01 -38.05 3.49
N ASP A 511 -1.15 -38.25 2.83
CA ASP A 511 -1.90 -37.17 2.18
C ASP A 511 -2.34 -36.14 3.23
N LEU A 512 -2.01 -34.88 2.99
CA LEU A 512 -2.30 -33.77 3.89
C LEU A 512 -3.55 -33.00 3.41
N CYS A 513 -4.62 -33.06 4.20
CA CYS A 513 -5.85 -32.33 3.94
C CYS A 513 -5.84 -30.96 4.62
N LEU A 514 -6.09 -29.88 3.85
CA LEU A 514 -6.30 -28.51 4.34
C LEU A 514 -7.79 -28.19 4.25
N LYS A 515 -8.36 -27.69 5.34
CA LYS A 515 -9.74 -27.19 5.41
C LYS A 515 -9.93 -25.92 4.56
N PRO A 516 -11.18 -25.51 4.29
CA PRO A 516 -11.46 -24.25 3.58
C PRO A 516 -10.72 -23.08 4.22
N TYR A 517 -9.94 -22.35 3.38
CA TYR A 517 -9.15 -21.18 3.78
C TYR A 517 -8.16 -21.41 4.94
N GLN A 518 -7.80 -22.68 5.21
CA GLN A 518 -6.79 -23.03 6.22
C GLN A 518 -5.41 -22.64 5.76
N VAL A 519 -4.61 -22.14 6.71
CA VAL A 519 -3.18 -21.90 6.56
C VAL A 519 -2.43 -22.71 7.59
N LEU A 520 -1.32 -23.34 7.18
CA LEU A 520 -0.37 -24.04 8.04
C LEU A 520 1.01 -23.41 7.90
N TRP A 521 1.67 -23.16 9.02
CA TRP A 521 3.09 -22.81 9.11
C TRP A 521 3.86 -23.97 9.72
N LEU A 522 4.24 -24.94 8.90
CA LEU A 522 4.83 -26.19 9.31
C LEU A 522 6.33 -26.04 9.55
N GLN A 523 6.76 -26.18 10.79
CA GLN A 523 8.18 -26.21 11.17
C GLN A 523 8.79 -27.54 10.73
N ILE A 524 9.63 -27.52 9.69
CA ILE A 524 10.27 -28.69 9.10
C ILE A 524 11.74 -28.85 9.52
N LYS A 525 12.31 -27.81 10.14
CA LYS A 525 13.63 -27.86 10.81
C LYS A 525 13.54 -27.15 12.15
N ALA A 526 14.32 -27.61 13.12
CA ALA A 526 14.42 -27.03 14.45
C ALA A 526 15.11 -25.65 14.41
#